data_4b89177c04af948703d2b28b0d112743
#
_entry.id   4b89177c04af948703d2b28b0d112743
#
_cell.length_a   1.000
_cell.length_b   1.000
_cell.length_c   1.000
_cell.angle_alpha   90.00
_cell.angle_beta   90.00
_cell.angle_gamma   90.00
#
_symmetry.space_group_name_H-M   'P 1'
#
loop_
_entity.id
_entity.type
_entity.pdbx_description
1 polymer ?
#
loop_
_entity_poly.entity_id
_entity_poly.type
_entity_poly.pdbx_seq_one_letter_code
_entity_poly.pdbx_strand_id
1 'polypeptide(L)'
;ALYLARRHPDYHITVYEAAGHPGGRAYSFVAADWQMSLDNATHVILGANTCCRRFAGKDFFRSDITFRDINQNKTLRHWLHCREEIAEAVFNTAFADISGRQWLNIARQLFPFTPGKFKAGFSCGDLSGRLIDKMSASLKDIRCGCRLTGFKEKDKQLCELWFGRRKVNVKPQDRVVSALDSYHYGQLFDSFRFDYHTIINIYFRTSMQITLLGGNNMLGLIGGTAQWLFSSPGLLAVTISNADHIRINDDMLARQVWGEICRIREREAAFM
;
A
#
# COMPACT_ATOMS: atom_id res chain seq x y z
N ALA A 1 -13.90 -10.90 1.91
CA ALA A 1 -14.77 -11.23 3.05
C ALA A 1 -15.81 -10.13 3.29
N LEU A 2 -15.42 -8.92 3.58
CA LEU A 2 -16.35 -7.82 3.93
C LEU A 2 -17.37 -7.49 2.84
N TYR A 3 -16.97 -7.48 1.57
CA TYR A 3 -17.88 -7.29 0.45
C TYR A 3 -18.93 -8.40 0.39
N LEU A 4 -18.51 -9.64 0.59
CA LEU A 4 -19.41 -10.80 0.62
C LEU A 4 -20.36 -10.73 1.81
N ALA A 5 -19.87 -10.38 3.01
CA ALA A 5 -20.70 -10.27 4.20
C ALA A 5 -21.83 -9.24 4.06
N ARG A 6 -21.54 -8.12 3.36
CA ARG A 6 -22.57 -7.09 3.10
C ARG A 6 -23.57 -7.47 2.02
N ARG A 7 -23.12 -8.23 1.03
CA ARG A 7 -23.98 -8.61 -0.10
C ARG A 7 -24.79 -9.86 0.14
N HIS A 8 -24.28 -10.70 1.03
CA HIS A 8 -24.89 -12.00 1.41
C HIS A 8 -24.91 -12.11 2.95
N PRO A 9 -25.83 -11.41 3.62
CA PRO A 9 -25.91 -11.39 5.08
C PRO A 9 -26.29 -12.74 5.70
N ASP A 10 -26.82 -13.64 4.91
CA ASP A 10 -27.16 -15.02 5.22
C ASP A 10 -25.96 -15.98 5.17
N TYR A 11 -24.83 -15.55 4.59
CA TYR A 11 -23.63 -16.37 4.54
C TYR A 11 -22.88 -16.35 5.86
N HIS A 12 -22.48 -17.52 6.35
CA HIS A 12 -21.51 -17.64 7.42
C HIS A 12 -20.10 -17.54 6.82
N ILE A 13 -19.40 -16.44 7.09
CA ILE A 13 -18.07 -16.18 6.56
C ILE A 13 -17.05 -16.30 7.68
N THR A 14 -16.14 -17.27 7.54
CA THR A 14 -14.97 -17.43 8.39
C THR A 14 -13.74 -16.95 7.65
N VAL A 15 -12.96 -16.07 8.27
CA VAL A 15 -11.66 -15.61 7.77
C VAL A 15 -10.55 -16.29 8.58
N TYR A 16 -9.62 -16.95 7.90
CA TYR A 16 -8.40 -17.50 8.50
C TYR A 16 -7.24 -16.61 8.13
N GLU A 17 -6.58 -16.06 9.12
CA GLU A 17 -5.44 -15.16 8.99
C GLU A 17 -4.18 -15.81 9.61
N ALA A 18 -3.08 -15.79 8.87
CA ALA A 18 -1.81 -16.39 9.33
C ALA A 18 -1.14 -15.58 10.45
N ALA A 19 -1.26 -14.26 10.40
CA ALA A 19 -0.72 -13.37 11.43
C ALA A 19 -1.59 -13.35 12.70
N GLY A 20 -1.08 -12.73 13.76
CA GLY A 20 -1.82 -12.49 15.00
C GLY A 20 -2.89 -11.38 14.88
N HIS A 21 -2.96 -10.72 13.73
CA HIS A 21 -3.90 -9.62 13.45
C HIS A 21 -4.34 -9.65 11.99
N PRO A 22 -5.54 -9.15 11.65
CA PRO A 22 -5.96 -8.99 10.28
C PRO A 22 -5.22 -7.84 9.58
N GLY A 23 -5.26 -7.82 8.24
CA GLY A 23 -4.71 -6.74 7.43
C GLY A 23 -3.53 -7.15 6.55
N GLY A 24 -2.91 -8.31 6.83
CA GLY A 24 -1.76 -8.80 6.08
C GLY A 24 -0.58 -7.82 6.17
N ARG A 25 -0.14 -7.29 5.01
CA ARG A 25 0.92 -6.27 4.95
C ARG A 25 0.46 -4.85 5.30
N ALA A 26 -0.85 -4.62 5.33
CA ALA A 26 -1.42 -3.32 5.71
C ALA A 26 -1.72 -3.32 7.21
N TYR A 27 -0.74 -2.98 8.04
CA TYR A 27 -0.87 -2.89 9.49
C TYR A 27 0.07 -1.81 10.06
N SER A 28 -0.21 -1.39 11.29
CA SER A 28 0.66 -0.50 12.07
C SER A 28 1.34 -1.26 13.19
N PHE A 29 2.55 -0.87 13.54
CA PHE A 29 3.33 -1.42 14.65
C PHE A 29 4.00 -0.30 15.44
N VAL A 30 4.36 -0.60 16.70
CA VAL A 30 5.11 0.36 17.52
C VAL A 30 6.61 0.11 17.32
N ALA A 31 7.32 1.12 16.80
CA ALA A 31 8.77 1.10 16.76
C ALA A 31 9.31 1.31 18.18
N ALA A 32 9.93 0.27 18.76
CA ALA A 32 10.32 0.26 20.16
C ALA A 32 11.27 1.42 20.54
N ASP A 33 12.28 1.68 19.67
CA ASP A 33 13.29 2.72 19.90
C ASP A 33 12.72 4.14 19.84
N TRP A 34 11.61 4.31 19.12
CA TRP A 34 10.98 5.63 18.93
C TRP A 34 9.75 5.83 19.79
N GLN A 35 9.21 4.78 20.39
CA GLN A 35 7.91 4.79 21.10
C GLN A 35 6.81 5.42 20.21
N MET A 36 6.89 5.17 18.91
CA MET A 36 6.01 5.76 17.89
C MET A 36 5.38 4.66 17.06
N SER A 37 4.12 4.82 16.73
CA SER A 37 3.44 3.92 15.80
C SER A 37 3.86 4.24 14.36
N LEU A 38 4.26 3.22 13.62
CA LEU A 38 4.60 3.27 12.20
C LEU A 38 3.71 2.29 11.45
N ASP A 39 3.41 2.60 10.20
CA ASP A 39 2.76 1.66 9.30
C ASP A 39 3.81 0.74 8.64
N ASN A 40 3.44 -0.49 8.35
CA ASN A 40 4.28 -1.39 7.57
C ASN A 40 4.24 -0.96 6.10
N ALA A 41 5.08 -0.03 5.74
CA ALA A 41 5.07 0.80 4.53
C ALA A 41 3.95 1.86 4.49
N THR A 42 4.17 2.92 3.73
CA THR A 42 3.13 3.93 3.49
C THR A 42 2.13 3.44 2.47
N HIS A 43 0.90 3.27 2.87
CA HIS A 43 -0.18 2.83 2.00
C HIS A 43 -0.94 4.04 1.46
N VAL A 44 -0.82 4.29 0.17
CA VAL A 44 -1.57 5.33 -0.53
C VAL A 44 -2.80 4.72 -1.17
N ILE A 45 -3.96 5.29 -0.89
CA ILE A 45 -5.22 4.90 -1.50
C ILE A 45 -5.72 6.04 -2.36
N LEU A 46 -5.87 5.80 -3.65
CA LEU A 46 -6.43 6.78 -4.57
C LEU A 46 -7.95 6.82 -4.47
N GLY A 47 -8.55 7.99 -4.73
CA GLY A 47 -9.99 8.16 -4.80
C GLY A 47 -10.66 7.29 -5.89
N ALA A 48 -9.88 6.81 -6.87
CA ALA A 48 -10.29 5.82 -7.86
C ALA A 48 -10.51 4.42 -7.26
N ASN A 49 -9.93 4.10 -6.10
CA ASN A 49 -10.10 2.82 -5.41
C ASN A 49 -11.46 2.77 -4.70
N THR A 50 -12.53 2.60 -5.47
CA THR A 50 -13.92 2.71 -5.01
C THR A 50 -14.26 1.77 -3.84
N CYS A 51 -13.67 0.58 -3.79
CA CYS A 51 -13.88 -0.35 -2.68
C CYS A 51 -13.31 0.20 -1.37
N CYS A 52 -12.05 0.63 -1.35
CA CYS A 52 -11.41 1.19 -0.15
C CYS A 52 -12.07 2.50 0.28
N ARG A 53 -12.47 3.34 -0.67
CA ARG A 53 -13.14 4.63 -0.41
C ARG A 53 -14.40 4.49 0.44
N ARG A 54 -15.16 3.41 0.27
CA ARG A 54 -16.37 3.14 1.05
C ARG A 54 -16.12 2.90 2.54
N PHE A 55 -14.91 2.46 2.89
CA PHE A 55 -14.53 2.13 4.27
C PHE A 55 -13.68 3.20 4.93
N ALA A 56 -12.77 3.82 4.16
CA ALA A 56 -11.88 4.86 4.67
C ALA A 56 -12.59 6.17 5.03
N GLY A 57 -13.80 6.40 4.46
CA GLY A 57 -14.53 7.66 4.65
C GLY A 57 -14.00 8.79 3.77
N LYS A 58 -14.82 9.84 3.61
CA LYS A 58 -14.48 10.99 2.74
C LYS A 58 -13.27 11.77 3.27
N ASP A 59 -13.13 11.83 4.58
CA ASP A 59 -12.06 12.59 5.25
C ASP A 59 -10.67 11.99 5.08
N PHE A 60 -10.59 10.75 4.64
CA PHE A 60 -9.31 10.12 4.33
C PHE A 60 -8.67 10.68 3.04
N PHE A 61 -9.48 11.09 2.06
CA PHE A 61 -9.01 11.51 0.73
C PHE A 61 -8.90 13.04 0.64
N ARG A 62 -7.91 13.62 1.33
CA ARG A 62 -7.75 15.08 1.42
C ARG A 62 -6.58 15.62 0.59
N SER A 63 -5.59 14.78 0.27
CA SER A 63 -4.36 15.23 -0.39
C SER A 63 -4.54 15.29 -1.91
N ASP A 64 -4.15 16.41 -2.49
CA ASP A 64 -3.91 16.50 -3.92
C ASP A 64 -2.54 15.89 -4.25
N ILE A 65 -2.45 15.21 -5.39
CA ILE A 65 -1.18 14.67 -5.85
C ILE A 65 -0.43 15.78 -6.54
N THR A 66 0.70 16.17 -5.96
CA THR A 66 1.59 17.20 -6.48
C THR A 66 2.99 16.61 -6.63
N PHE A 67 3.69 16.99 -7.69
CA PHE A 67 5.05 16.56 -7.96
C PHE A 67 6.02 17.74 -7.99
N ARG A 68 7.25 17.49 -7.57
CA ARG A 68 8.39 18.42 -7.66
C ARG A 68 9.49 17.77 -8.46
N ASP A 69 9.88 18.40 -9.56
CA ASP A 69 11.11 18.09 -10.26
C ASP A 69 12.28 18.74 -9.51
N ILE A 70 13.13 17.92 -8.90
CA ILE A 70 14.25 18.40 -8.09
C ILE A 70 15.40 18.94 -8.93
N ASN A 71 15.52 18.58 -10.19
CA ASN A 71 16.55 19.06 -11.10
C ASN A 71 16.16 20.41 -11.70
N GLN A 72 14.91 20.56 -12.15
CA GLN A 72 14.40 21.77 -12.78
C GLN A 72 13.79 22.77 -11.79
N ASN A 73 13.67 22.40 -10.51
CA ASN A 73 13.02 23.21 -9.46
C ASN A 73 11.58 23.64 -9.85
N LYS A 74 10.84 22.77 -10.53
CA LYS A 74 9.51 23.04 -11.07
C LYS A 74 8.46 22.20 -10.37
N THR A 75 7.34 22.81 -10.00
CA THR A 75 6.18 22.10 -9.46
C THR A 75 5.26 21.69 -10.59
N LEU A 76 4.93 20.41 -10.65
CA LEU A 76 4.05 19.83 -11.64
C LEU A 76 2.74 19.41 -10.95
N ARG A 77 1.63 20.01 -11.36
CA ARG A 77 0.29 19.67 -10.83
C ARG A 77 -0.52 18.80 -11.77
N HIS A 78 -0.01 18.58 -12.98
CA HIS A 78 -0.75 17.88 -14.02
C HIS A 78 -0.24 16.44 -14.15
N TRP A 79 -1.08 15.48 -13.84
CA TRP A 79 -0.75 14.05 -13.87
C TRP A 79 -0.22 13.55 -15.24
N LEU A 80 -0.59 14.19 -16.34
CA LEU A 80 -0.07 13.85 -17.67
C LEU A 80 1.45 14.03 -17.81
N HIS A 81 2.04 14.95 -17.03
CA HIS A 81 3.48 15.20 -17.04
C HIS A 81 4.25 14.26 -16.08
N CYS A 82 3.54 13.52 -15.23
CA CYS A 82 4.10 12.65 -14.20
C CYS A 82 3.59 11.21 -14.37
N ARG A 83 3.26 10.83 -15.61
CA ARG A 83 2.68 9.51 -15.92
C ARG A 83 3.63 8.37 -15.59
N GLU A 84 4.93 8.57 -15.77
CA GLU A 84 5.97 7.57 -15.52
C GLU A 84 6.05 7.28 -14.03
N GLU A 85 6.19 8.30 -13.22
CA GLU A 85 6.28 8.20 -11.76
C GLU A 85 5.01 7.64 -11.13
N ILE A 86 3.84 8.04 -11.65
CA ILE A 86 2.56 7.47 -11.21
C ILE A 86 2.47 5.99 -11.57
N ALA A 87 2.89 5.63 -12.76
CA ALA A 87 2.83 4.25 -13.22
C ALA A 87 3.82 3.35 -12.45
N GLU A 88 5.03 3.81 -12.23
CA GLU A 88 6.01 3.10 -11.40
C GLU A 88 5.49 2.94 -9.95
N ALA A 89 4.89 3.97 -9.38
CA ALA A 89 4.29 3.88 -8.05
C ALA A 89 3.11 2.90 -7.97
N VAL A 90 2.32 2.77 -9.03
CA VAL A 90 1.16 1.87 -9.07
C VAL A 90 1.57 0.42 -9.31
N PHE A 91 2.52 0.18 -10.21
CA PHE A 91 2.92 -1.17 -10.63
C PHE A 91 4.22 -1.66 -9.99
N ASN A 92 4.95 -0.78 -9.32
CA ASN A 92 6.29 -1.07 -8.77
C ASN A 92 7.23 -1.69 -9.83
N THR A 93 7.18 -1.17 -11.04
CA THR A 93 7.90 -1.69 -12.23
C THR A 93 8.38 -0.51 -13.04
N ALA A 94 9.54 -0.63 -13.69
CA ALA A 94 10.03 0.42 -14.57
C ALA A 94 9.00 0.76 -15.67
N PHE A 95 8.85 2.05 -15.97
CA PHE A 95 7.86 2.53 -16.92
C PHE A 95 7.94 1.83 -18.29
N ALA A 96 9.16 1.56 -18.74
CA ALA A 96 9.41 0.88 -20.01
C ALA A 96 8.84 -0.56 -20.09
N ASP A 97 8.68 -1.21 -18.93
CA ASP A 97 8.19 -2.59 -18.82
C ASP A 97 6.67 -2.67 -18.64
N ILE A 98 6.00 -1.51 -18.54
CA ILE A 98 4.55 -1.44 -18.37
C ILE A 98 3.84 -1.65 -19.70
N SER A 99 3.07 -2.71 -19.80
CA SER A 99 2.33 -3.03 -21.02
C SER A 99 1.17 -2.05 -21.30
N GLY A 100 0.82 -1.88 -22.58
CA GLY A 100 -0.34 -1.07 -22.97
C GLY A 100 -1.66 -1.53 -22.36
N ARG A 101 -1.81 -2.83 -22.03
CA ARG A 101 -2.97 -3.37 -21.33
C ARG A 101 -3.06 -2.86 -19.88
N GLN A 102 -1.92 -2.77 -19.20
CA GLN A 102 -1.85 -2.22 -17.84
C GLN A 102 -2.21 -0.73 -17.83
N TRP A 103 -1.69 0.03 -18.80
CA TRP A 103 -2.07 1.42 -19.01
C TRP A 103 -3.57 1.62 -19.24
N LEU A 104 -4.16 0.78 -20.08
CA LEU A 104 -5.60 0.83 -20.34
C LEU A 104 -6.40 0.54 -19.06
N ASN A 105 -5.93 -0.33 -18.19
CA ASN A 105 -6.57 -0.61 -16.91
C ASN A 105 -6.53 0.59 -15.96
N ILE A 106 -5.39 1.32 -15.88
CA ILE A 106 -5.32 2.58 -15.12
C ILE A 106 -6.32 3.59 -15.70
N ALA A 107 -6.30 3.81 -16.99
CA ALA A 107 -7.19 4.77 -17.66
C ALA A 107 -8.66 4.45 -17.39
N ARG A 108 -9.06 3.18 -17.45
CA ARG A 108 -10.43 2.73 -17.14
C ARG A 108 -10.82 3.00 -15.69
N GLN A 109 -9.92 2.83 -14.74
CA GLN A 109 -10.21 3.11 -13.33
C GLN A 109 -10.35 4.61 -13.05
N LEU A 110 -9.58 5.42 -13.74
CA LEU A 110 -9.66 6.87 -13.64
C LEU A 110 -10.87 7.47 -14.38
N PHE A 111 -11.41 6.76 -15.35
CA PHE A 111 -12.60 7.21 -16.10
C PHE A 111 -13.90 7.05 -15.28
N PRO A 112 -14.86 7.99 -15.34
CA PRO A 112 -14.71 9.35 -15.88
C PRO A 112 -13.72 10.16 -15.03
N PHE A 113 -12.96 11.03 -15.65
CA PHE A 113 -11.90 11.83 -15.02
C PHE A 113 -12.50 12.91 -14.11
N THR A 114 -12.95 12.49 -12.92
CA THR A 114 -13.51 13.41 -11.91
C THR A 114 -12.44 13.81 -10.89
N PRO A 115 -12.43 15.06 -10.39
CA PRO A 115 -11.42 15.52 -9.44
C PRO A 115 -11.26 14.63 -8.22
N GLY A 116 -12.35 14.06 -7.71
CA GLY A 116 -12.30 13.17 -6.53
C GLY A 116 -11.55 11.85 -6.74
N LYS A 117 -11.33 11.41 -7.98
CA LYS A 117 -10.55 10.20 -8.28
C LYS A 117 -9.04 10.44 -8.21
N PHE A 118 -8.61 11.69 -8.33
CA PHE A 118 -7.21 12.11 -8.24
C PHE A 118 -6.82 12.57 -6.83
N LYS A 119 -7.76 12.56 -5.89
CA LYS A 119 -7.44 12.75 -4.47
C LYS A 119 -6.80 11.49 -3.92
N ALA A 120 -5.83 11.67 -3.06
CA ALA A 120 -5.18 10.58 -2.35
C ALA A 120 -5.45 10.66 -0.84
N GLY A 121 -5.47 9.51 -0.21
CA GLY A 121 -5.41 9.37 1.23
C GLY A 121 -4.25 8.45 1.59
N PHE A 122 -3.59 8.74 2.68
CA PHE A 122 -2.51 7.92 3.21
C PHE A 122 -2.55 7.89 4.73
N SER A 123 -1.85 6.94 5.31
CA SER A 123 -1.63 6.85 6.75
C SER A 123 -0.13 6.76 7.01
N CYS A 124 0.28 7.34 8.13
CA CYS A 124 1.63 7.22 8.67
C CYS A 124 1.51 6.87 10.15
N GLY A 125 1.41 5.58 10.47
CA GLY A 125 1.41 5.08 11.84
C GLY A 125 0.04 4.78 12.47
N ASP A 126 -1.07 4.91 11.73
CA ASP A 126 -2.42 4.59 12.23
C ASP A 126 -3.32 3.89 11.19
N LEU A 127 -2.70 3.15 10.26
CA LEU A 127 -3.43 2.43 9.23
C LEU A 127 -4.35 1.36 9.84
N SER A 128 -3.86 0.65 10.86
CA SER A 128 -4.64 -0.36 11.57
C SER A 128 -5.93 0.23 12.11
N GLY A 129 -5.87 1.25 12.95
CA GLY A 129 -7.06 1.86 13.56
C GLY A 129 -7.97 2.58 12.57
N ARG A 130 -7.41 3.25 11.59
CA ARG A 130 -8.19 4.01 10.59
C ARG A 130 -8.95 3.15 9.61
N LEU A 131 -8.37 2.03 9.19
CA LEU A 131 -8.91 1.23 8.10
C LEU A 131 -9.15 -0.22 8.51
N ILE A 132 -8.12 -0.93 9.00
CA ILE A 132 -8.18 -2.38 9.17
C ILE A 132 -9.16 -2.76 10.29
N ASP A 133 -9.09 -2.12 11.44
CA ASP A 133 -9.96 -2.42 12.57
C ASP A 133 -11.42 -2.14 12.24
N LYS A 134 -11.70 -1.03 11.54
CA LYS A 134 -13.05 -0.69 11.08
C LYS A 134 -13.61 -1.71 10.08
N MET A 135 -12.75 -2.20 9.20
CA MET A 135 -13.13 -3.24 8.24
C MET A 135 -13.36 -4.57 8.93
N SER A 136 -12.49 -4.93 9.86
CA SER A 136 -12.53 -6.21 10.58
C SER A 136 -13.71 -6.30 11.54
N ALA A 137 -14.08 -5.21 12.21
CA ALA A 137 -15.21 -5.15 13.13
C ALA A 137 -16.56 -5.55 12.49
N SER A 138 -16.66 -5.48 11.16
CA SER A 138 -17.86 -5.90 10.44
C SER A 138 -17.90 -7.41 10.13
N LEU A 139 -16.84 -8.15 10.47
CA LEU A 139 -16.73 -9.59 10.25
C LEU A 139 -16.87 -10.33 11.58
N LYS A 140 -17.77 -11.31 11.64
CA LYS A 140 -18.13 -12.00 12.90
C LYS A 140 -17.16 -13.12 13.29
N ASP A 141 -16.46 -13.73 12.33
CA ASP A 141 -15.56 -14.87 12.58
C ASP A 141 -14.24 -14.67 11.85
N ILE A 142 -13.27 -14.06 12.56
CA ILE A 142 -11.87 -13.92 12.12
C ILE A 142 -11.01 -14.75 13.06
N ARG A 143 -10.22 -15.66 12.52
CA ARG A 143 -9.33 -16.56 13.24
C ARG A 143 -7.90 -16.27 12.88
N CYS A 144 -7.23 -15.52 13.73
CA CYS A 144 -5.81 -15.18 13.62
C CYS A 144 -4.92 -16.33 14.08
N GLY A 145 -3.63 -16.29 13.72
CA GLY A 145 -2.68 -17.36 14.00
C GLY A 145 -2.93 -18.65 13.22
N CYS A 146 -3.73 -18.58 12.15
CA CYS A 146 -4.17 -19.73 11.36
C CYS A 146 -3.52 -19.70 9.98
N ARG A 147 -2.25 -20.11 9.87
CA ARG A 147 -1.52 -20.22 8.61
C ARG A 147 -2.00 -21.45 7.84
N LEU A 148 -2.47 -21.25 6.60
CA LEU A 148 -2.75 -22.37 5.70
C LEU A 148 -1.44 -23.06 5.31
N THR A 149 -1.33 -24.34 5.59
CA THR A 149 -0.12 -25.15 5.32
C THR A 149 -0.33 -26.18 4.21
N GLY A 150 -1.56 -26.38 3.78
CA GLY A 150 -1.91 -27.30 2.73
C GLY A 150 -3.42 -27.52 2.60
N PHE A 151 -3.79 -28.32 1.65
CA PHE A 151 -5.18 -28.70 1.39
C PHE A 151 -5.26 -30.10 0.80
N LYS A 152 -6.45 -30.66 0.80
CA LYS A 152 -6.76 -31.94 0.13
C LYS A 152 -7.83 -31.72 -0.90
N GLU A 153 -7.57 -32.24 -2.10
CA GLU A 153 -8.50 -32.28 -3.21
C GLU A 153 -8.87 -33.74 -3.54
N LYS A 154 -10.13 -33.96 -3.88
CA LYS A 154 -10.63 -35.23 -4.40
C LYS A 154 -11.59 -34.90 -5.52
N ASP A 155 -11.43 -35.58 -6.68
CA ASP A 155 -12.27 -35.40 -7.87
C ASP A 155 -12.43 -33.92 -8.29
N LYS A 156 -11.30 -33.14 -8.26
CA LYS A 156 -11.24 -31.71 -8.53
C LYS A 156 -12.09 -30.86 -7.57
N GLN A 157 -12.44 -31.39 -6.42
CA GLN A 157 -13.15 -30.66 -5.38
C GLN A 157 -12.29 -30.55 -4.11
N LEU A 158 -12.19 -29.36 -3.58
CA LEU A 158 -11.51 -29.10 -2.32
C LEU A 158 -12.30 -29.75 -1.17
N CYS A 159 -11.65 -30.61 -0.39
CA CYS A 159 -12.29 -31.38 0.70
C CYS A 159 -11.81 -30.96 2.08
N GLU A 160 -10.56 -30.57 2.21
CA GLU A 160 -9.96 -30.19 3.50
C GLU A 160 -9.00 -29.02 3.32
N LEU A 161 -8.93 -28.16 4.34
CA LEU A 161 -7.89 -27.15 4.53
C LEU A 161 -7.07 -27.49 5.78
N TRP A 162 -5.75 -27.34 5.71
CA TRP A 162 -4.84 -27.67 6.79
C TRP A 162 -4.18 -26.41 7.35
N PHE A 163 -4.31 -26.23 8.66
CA PHE A 163 -3.71 -25.14 9.41
C PHE A 163 -2.77 -25.73 10.47
N GLY A 164 -1.57 -26.16 10.05
CA GLY A 164 -0.69 -26.97 10.86
C GLY A 164 -1.33 -28.32 11.21
N ARG A 165 -1.56 -28.59 12.49
CA ARG A 165 -2.21 -29.82 12.95
C ARG A 165 -3.74 -29.79 12.85
N ARG A 166 -4.32 -28.62 12.71
CA ARG A 166 -5.77 -28.44 12.61
C ARG A 166 -6.23 -28.63 11.17
N LYS A 167 -7.28 -29.44 11.00
CA LYS A 167 -7.95 -29.67 9.73
C LYS A 167 -9.35 -29.09 9.76
N VAL A 168 -9.78 -28.52 8.65
CA VAL A 168 -11.13 -27.99 8.43
C VAL A 168 -11.70 -28.68 7.21
N ASN A 169 -12.79 -29.38 7.38
CA ASN A 169 -13.52 -30.02 6.28
C ASN A 169 -14.25 -28.95 5.46
N VAL A 170 -14.16 -29.07 4.15
CA VAL A 170 -14.87 -28.23 3.18
C VAL A 170 -16.03 -29.05 2.62
N LYS A 171 -17.24 -28.56 2.82
CA LYS A 171 -18.47 -29.23 2.32
C LYS A 171 -18.71 -28.82 0.85
N PRO A 172 -19.47 -29.62 0.09
CA PRO A 172 -19.75 -29.30 -1.32
C PRO A 172 -20.42 -27.95 -1.57
N GLN A 173 -21.19 -27.44 -0.61
CA GLN A 173 -21.85 -26.15 -0.69
C GLN A 173 -20.93 -24.96 -0.28
N ASP A 174 -19.81 -25.23 0.39
CA ASP A 174 -18.90 -24.19 0.82
C ASP A 174 -18.16 -23.56 -0.37
N ARG A 175 -17.76 -22.32 -0.21
CA ARG A 175 -16.92 -21.59 -1.16
C ARG A 175 -15.68 -21.12 -0.44
N VAL A 176 -14.53 -21.46 -0.97
CA VAL A 176 -13.24 -21.05 -0.45
C VAL A 176 -12.63 -19.99 -1.37
N VAL A 177 -12.26 -18.86 -0.79
CA VAL A 177 -11.57 -17.78 -1.49
C VAL A 177 -10.17 -17.66 -0.92
N SER A 178 -9.18 -17.94 -1.75
CA SER A 178 -7.77 -17.69 -1.40
C SER A 178 -7.47 -16.21 -1.53
N ALA A 179 -7.04 -15.60 -0.43
CA ALA A 179 -6.53 -14.23 -0.37
C ALA A 179 -5.07 -14.21 0.14
N LEU A 180 -4.35 -15.28 -0.12
CA LEU A 180 -2.91 -15.38 0.16
C LEU A 180 -2.15 -14.37 -0.70
N ASP A 181 -1.05 -13.85 -0.17
CA ASP A 181 -0.11 -13.11 -0.99
C ASP A 181 0.54 -14.05 -2.03
N SER A 182 1.11 -13.46 -3.07
CA SER A 182 1.66 -14.21 -4.20
C SER A 182 2.76 -15.21 -3.80
N TYR A 183 3.58 -14.88 -2.81
CA TYR A 183 4.64 -15.76 -2.34
C TYR A 183 4.08 -17.05 -1.69
N HIS A 184 3.18 -16.92 -0.73
CA HIS A 184 2.57 -18.07 -0.07
C HIS A 184 1.63 -18.85 -1.01
N TYR A 185 0.98 -18.14 -1.93
CA TYR A 185 0.18 -18.79 -2.96
C TYR A 185 1.04 -19.68 -3.85
N GLY A 186 2.18 -19.16 -4.33
CA GLY A 186 3.12 -19.92 -5.16
C GLY A 186 3.72 -21.14 -4.46
N GLN A 187 3.87 -21.10 -3.12
CA GLN A 187 4.34 -22.26 -2.35
C GLN A 187 3.30 -23.39 -2.24
N LEU A 188 2.01 -23.06 -2.28
CA LEU A 188 0.93 -24.05 -2.18
C LEU A 188 0.47 -24.55 -3.55
N PHE A 189 0.70 -23.76 -4.61
CA PHE A 189 0.27 -24.05 -5.97
C PHE A 189 1.47 -23.91 -6.92
N ASP A 190 2.19 -24.99 -7.17
CA ASP A 190 3.43 -25.03 -7.96
C ASP A 190 3.30 -24.47 -9.40
N SER A 191 2.09 -24.27 -9.89
CA SER A 191 1.81 -23.76 -11.23
C SER A 191 1.95 -22.24 -11.36
N PHE A 192 2.14 -21.52 -10.26
CA PHE A 192 2.21 -20.05 -10.26
C PHE A 192 3.57 -19.56 -9.81
N ARG A 193 4.23 -18.81 -10.69
CA ARG A 193 5.45 -18.06 -10.38
C ARG A 193 5.16 -16.58 -10.52
N PHE A 194 5.74 -15.79 -9.62
CA PHE A 194 5.58 -14.35 -9.58
C PHE A 194 6.95 -13.69 -9.52
N ASP A 195 7.13 -12.65 -10.31
CA ASP A 195 8.27 -11.76 -10.18
C ASP A 195 8.00 -10.73 -9.10
N TYR A 196 9.02 -10.39 -8.34
CA TYR A 196 8.92 -9.47 -7.21
C TYR A 196 9.86 -8.29 -7.43
N HIS A 197 9.35 -7.10 -7.16
CA HIS A 197 10.13 -5.88 -7.18
C HIS A 197 10.15 -5.24 -5.80
N THR A 198 11.31 -4.73 -5.43
CA THR A 198 11.55 -4.15 -4.11
C THR A 198 10.91 -2.76 -4.00
N ILE A 199 10.28 -2.50 -2.87
CA ILE A 199 9.89 -1.16 -2.42
C ILE A 199 10.66 -0.88 -1.12
N ILE A 200 11.35 0.26 -1.05
CA ILE A 200 12.03 0.70 0.16
C ILE A 200 11.20 1.81 0.80
N ASN A 201 10.97 1.68 2.11
CA ASN A 201 10.36 2.73 2.91
C ASN A 201 11.35 3.18 3.97
N ILE A 202 11.58 4.50 4.06
CA ILE A 202 12.47 5.12 5.02
C ILE A 202 11.64 6.06 5.89
N TYR A 203 11.82 5.96 7.20
CA TYR A 203 11.14 6.81 8.16
C TYR A 203 12.15 7.72 8.84
N PHE A 204 11.89 9.02 8.83
CA PHE A 204 12.65 10.00 9.57
C PHE A 204 11.81 10.55 10.72
N ARG A 205 12.33 10.42 11.94
CA ARG A 205 11.75 11.08 13.10
C ARG A 205 12.08 12.55 13.05
N THR A 206 11.09 13.40 13.23
CA THR A 206 11.25 14.87 13.16
C THR A 206 10.71 15.52 14.43
N SER A 207 11.26 16.66 14.84
CA SER A 207 10.80 17.39 16.02
C SER A 207 9.43 18.04 15.83
N MET A 208 9.06 18.32 14.59
CA MET A 208 7.78 18.91 14.20
C MET A 208 7.31 18.34 12.87
N GLN A 209 6.06 18.58 12.52
CA GLN A 209 5.57 18.23 11.19
C GLN A 209 6.27 19.06 10.13
N ILE A 210 6.83 18.38 9.12
CA ILE A 210 7.44 19.04 7.96
C ILE A 210 6.31 19.42 7.00
N THR A 211 6.13 20.71 6.77
CA THR A 211 5.19 21.17 5.73
C THR A 211 5.81 20.92 4.37
N LEU A 212 5.11 20.17 3.54
CA LEU A 212 5.48 19.93 2.16
C LEU A 212 4.89 21.01 1.25
N LEU A 213 5.33 21.06 0.02
CA LEU A 213 4.99 22.08 -0.96
C LEU A 213 3.47 22.26 -1.11
N GLY A 214 3.01 23.51 -1.08
CA GLY A 214 1.60 23.85 -1.23
C GLY A 214 0.73 23.49 -0.02
N GLY A 215 1.31 23.24 1.16
CA GLY A 215 0.57 22.87 2.36
C GLY A 215 0.06 21.42 2.35
N ASN A 216 0.48 20.64 1.38
CA ASN A 216 0.12 19.23 1.29
C ASN A 216 0.96 18.38 2.24
N ASN A 217 0.42 17.24 2.64
CA ASN A 217 1.13 16.24 3.44
C ASN A 217 1.70 15.09 2.58
N MET A 218 1.58 15.18 1.27
CA MET A 218 2.08 14.22 0.30
C MET A 218 2.70 14.95 -0.88
N LEU A 219 3.88 14.51 -1.30
CA LEU A 219 4.61 15.09 -2.43
C LEU A 219 5.33 13.99 -3.21
N GLY A 220 5.11 13.94 -4.53
CA GLY A 220 5.92 13.14 -5.44
C GLY A 220 7.18 13.90 -5.84
N LEU A 221 8.30 13.20 -5.99
CA LEU A 221 9.58 13.74 -6.44
C LEU A 221 9.97 13.13 -7.78
N ILE A 222 10.51 13.95 -8.67
CA ILE A 222 11.02 13.56 -9.98
C ILE A 222 12.51 13.87 -10.03
N GLY A 223 13.29 12.92 -10.53
CA GLY A 223 14.73 13.09 -10.76
C GLY A 223 15.61 12.90 -9.52
N GLY A 224 15.07 12.32 -8.44
CA GLY A 224 15.81 11.93 -7.24
C GLY A 224 15.72 10.45 -6.92
N THR A 225 16.39 10.06 -5.84
CA THR A 225 16.28 8.71 -5.29
C THR A 225 14.95 8.53 -4.55
N ALA A 226 14.57 9.53 -3.73
CA ALA A 226 13.26 9.58 -3.10
C ALA A 226 12.19 9.85 -4.17
N GLN A 227 11.13 9.04 -4.20
CA GLN A 227 10.03 9.23 -5.14
C GLN A 227 8.80 9.85 -4.47
N TRP A 228 8.52 9.47 -3.22
CA TRP A 228 7.36 9.95 -2.50
C TRP A 228 7.71 10.36 -1.08
N LEU A 229 7.21 11.52 -0.68
CA LEU A 229 7.30 12.04 0.68
C LEU A 229 5.90 12.09 1.29
N PHE A 230 5.79 11.68 2.55
CA PHE A 230 4.57 11.75 3.34
C PHE A 230 4.88 12.33 4.71
N SER A 231 4.26 13.45 5.03
CA SER A 231 4.49 14.16 6.28
C SER A 231 3.33 13.99 7.25
N SER A 232 3.67 13.67 8.48
CA SER A 232 2.75 13.70 9.62
C SER A 232 3.46 14.28 10.85
N PRO A 233 2.74 14.61 11.92
CA PRO A 233 3.38 15.13 13.14
C PRO A 233 4.48 14.21 13.65
N GLY A 234 5.70 14.72 13.75
CA GLY A 234 6.87 13.98 14.24
C GLY A 234 7.46 12.93 13.29
N LEU A 235 6.93 12.80 12.06
CA LEU A 235 7.32 11.75 11.12
C LEU A 235 7.34 12.24 9.68
N LEU A 236 8.40 11.93 8.97
CA LEU A 236 8.48 12.02 7.52
C LEU A 236 8.75 10.61 6.97
N ALA A 237 7.81 10.08 6.21
CA ALA A 237 7.98 8.81 5.52
C ALA A 237 8.35 9.05 4.06
N VAL A 238 9.24 8.22 3.55
CA VAL A 238 9.73 8.23 2.17
C VAL A 238 9.50 6.87 1.56
N THR A 239 9.01 6.83 0.33
CA THR A 239 8.87 5.58 -0.43
C THR A 239 9.66 5.67 -1.72
N ILE A 240 10.37 4.59 -2.03
CA ILE A 240 11.12 4.37 -3.26
C ILE A 240 10.56 3.09 -3.89
N SER A 241 9.90 3.22 -5.03
CA SER A 241 9.41 2.08 -5.81
C SER A 241 10.49 1.58 -6.78
N ASN A 242 10.32 0.35 -7.28
CA ASN A 242 11.25 -0.25 -8.24
C ASN A 242 12.72 -0.16 -7.79
N ALA A 243 12.96 -0.48 -6.52
CA ALA A 243 14.24 -0.27 -5.82
C ALA A 243 15.24 -1.43 -6.03
N ASP A 244 15.00 -2.34 -6.96
CA ASP A 244 15.86 -3.52 -7.21
C ASP A 244 17.28 -3.15 -7.63
N HIS A 245 17.48 -1.96 -8.17
CA HIS A 245 18.77 -1.43 -8.60
C HIS A 245 19.61 -0.82 -7.46
N ILE A 246 19.03 -0.55 -6.29
CA ILE A 246 19.73 0.08 -5.16
C ILE A 246 20.66 -0.94 -4.51
N ARG A 247 21.94 -0.61 -4.44
CA ARG A 247 23.02 -1.48 -3.93
C ARG A 247 23.87 -0.84 -2.82
N ILE A 248 23.39 0.23 -2.20
CA ILE A 248 24.04 0.89 -1.06
C ILE A 248 23.40 0.41 0.25
N ASN A 249 24.13 0.54 1.36
CA ASN A 249 23.58 0.17 2.67
C ASN A 249 22.53 1.20 3.14
N ASP A 250 21.75 0.79 4.12
CA ASP A 250 20.59 1.55 4.60
C ASP A 250 20.97 2.94 5.13
N ASP A 251 22.09 3.06 5.87
CA ASP A 251 22.55 4.34 6.41
C ASP A 251 22.97 5.31 5.30
N MET A 252 23.66 4.81 4.30
CA MET A 252 24.05 5.62 3.14
C MET A 252 22.84 6.08 2.35
N LEU A 253 21.88 5.19 2.13
CA LEU A 253 20.64 5.50 1.45
C LEU A 253 19.83 6.56 2.21
N ALA A 254 19.69 6.38 3.52
CA ALA A 254 18.98 7.33 4.36
C ALA A 254 19.63 8.73 4.34
N ARG A 255 20.97 8.81 4.42
CA ARG A 255 21.71 10.07 4.31
C ARG A 255 21.55 10.75 2.94
N GLN A 256 21.62 9.96 1.86
CA GLN A 256 21.42 10.46 0.50
C GLN A 256 20.03 11.06 0.35
N VAL A 257 19.00 10.31 0.73
CA VAL A 257 17.59 10.74 0.68
C VAL A 257 17.35 11.98 1.54
N TRP A 258 17.91 12.02 2.75
CA TRP A 258 17.81 13.20 3.62
C TRP A 258 18.45 14.43 2.99
N GLY A 259 19.62 14.27 2.36
CA GLY A 259 20.28 15.34 1.62
C GLY A 259 19.46 15.88 0.44
N GLU A 260 18.72 15.02 -0.25
CA GLU A 260 17.77 15.45 -1.31
C GLU A 260 16.62 16.29 -0.72
N ILE A 261 16.05 15.86 0.40
CA ILE A 261 14.97 16.57 1.09
C ILE A 261 15.43 17.96 1.58
N CYS A 262 16.62 18.04 2.18
CA CYS A 262 17.18 19.32 2.63
C CYS A 262 17.38 20.30 1.46
N ARG A 263 17.92 19.85 0.34
CA ARG A 263 18.09 20.69 -0.86
C ARG A 263 16.78 21.24 -1.41
N ILE A 264 15.70 20.44 -1.38
CA ILE A 264 14.37 20.89 -1.80
C ILE A 264 13.90 22.02 -0.89
N ARG A 265 14.03 21.87 0.42
CA ARG A 265 13.60 22.87 1.41
C ARG A 265 14.41 24.16 1.36
N GLU A 266 15.72 24.09 1.22
CA GLU A 266 16.60 25.26 1.08
C GLU A 266 16.22 26.08 -0.17
N ARG A 267 15.95 25.40 -1.28
CA ARG A 267 15.49 26.08 -2.50
C ARG A 267 14.12 26.72 -2.34
N GLU A 268 13.22 26.13 -1.56
CA GLU A 268 11.90 26.71 -1.25
C GLU A 268 12.04 27.98 -0.40
N ALA A 269 12.89 27.96 0.62
CA ALA A 269 13.15 29.10 1.48
C ALA A 269 13.77 30.26 0.74
N ALA A 270 14.57 30.03 -0.31
CA ALA A 270 15.18 31.06 -1.14
C ALA A 270 14.20 31.80 -2.08
N PHE A 271 12.97 31.29 -2.22
CA PHE A 271 11.92 31.88 -3.07
C PHE A 271 10.76 32.52 -2.30
N MET A 272 10.76 32.44 -0.97
CA MET A 272 9.83 33.18 -0.10
C MET A 272 10.47 34.48 0.41
#